data_6a83c9830ed1da958aa4a24e3d9fdf70
#
_entry.id   6a83c9830ed1da958aa4a24e3d9fdf70
#
_cell.length_a   1.000
_cell.length_b   1.000
_cell.length_c   1.000
_cell.angle_alpha   90.00
_cell.angle_beta   90.00
_cell.angle_gamma   90.00
#
_symmetry.space_group_name_H-M   'P 1'
#
loop_
_entity.id
_entity.type
_entity.pdbx_description
1 polymer ?
#
loop_
_entity_poly.entity_id
_entity_poly.type
_entity_poly.pdbx_seq_one_letter_code
_entity_poly.pdbx_strand_id
1 'polypeptide(L)'
;GFTGAVILMAVALGLVWLASLFLLGQDLGKSKAKPKFSEILSKSRAINVLSAARMFLFGARDVWFVVALPVYMATVFGWDHWQVGGFMASWIIGYGFVQTLAPRITGHANGKSGAVLWAAVLALVPAAIAGGLMAGWPAQMVVVGGLLLFGVLFAINSSLHSYLIVSYARGDGVSLDVGFYYMSNAAGRLLGTILSGCVYQAYGLEACL
;
A
#
# COMPACT_ATOMS: atom_id res chain seq x y z
N GLY A 1 -12.68 25.29 -0.91
CA GLY A 1 -12.71 24.79 0.46
C GLY A 1 -13.00 23.29 0.51
N PHE A 2 -12.97 22.71 1.71
CA PHE A 2 -13.18 21.27 1.94
C PHE A 2 -14.47 20.72 1.30
N THR A 3 -15.58 21.44 1.47
CA THR A 3 -16.89 21.09 0.86
C THR A 3 -16.81 20.99 -0.67
N GLY A 4 -16.12 21.91 -1.32
CA GLY A 4 -15.95 21.87 -2.78
C GLY A 4 -15.16 20.64 -3.25
N ALA A 5 -14.11 20.24 -2.51
CA ALA A 5 -13.34 19.03 -2.81
C ALA A 5 -14.19 17.75 -2.66
N VAL A 6 -15.02 17.67 -1.60
CA VAL A 6 -15.94 16.54 -1.38
C VAL A 6 -16.98 16.44 -2.51
N ILE A 7 -17.57 17.59 -2.91
CA ILE A 7 -18.54 17.62 -4.01
C ILE A 7 -17.88 17.20 -5.33
N LEU A 8 -16.67 17.69 -5.62
CA LEU A 8 -15.94 17.31 -6.84
C LEU A 8 -15.67 15.81 -6.88
N MET A 9 -15.24 15.21 -5.76
CA MET A 9 -15.02 13.76 -5.67
C MET A 9 -16.34 12.98 -5.84
N ALA A 10 -17.43 13.43 -5.23
CA ALA A 10 -18.73 12.81 -5.36
C ALA A 10 -19.24 12.84 -6.82
N VAL A 11 -19.07 13.98 -7.50
CA VAL A 11 -19.43 14.11 -8.91
C VAL A 11 -18.55 13.20 -9.79
N ALA A 12 -17.22 13.17 -9.56
CA ALA A 12 -16.32 12.31 -10.32
C ALA A 12 -16.67 10.83 -10.16
N LEU A 13 -16.94 10.38 -8.93
CA LEU A 13 -17.39 9.02 -8.65
C LEU A 13 -18.74 8.71 -9.30
N GLY A 14 -19.67 9.66 -9.26
CA GLY A 14 -20.96 9.54 -9.93
C GLY A 14 -20.83 9.37 -11.45
N LEU A 15 -19.93 10.13 -12.08
CA LEU A 15 -19.65 10.01 -13.51
C LEU A 15 -19.02 8.64 -13.85
N VAL A 16 -18.06 8.17 -13.05
CA VAL A 16 -17.46 6.84 -13.23
C VAL A 16 -18.52 5.76 -13.05
N TRP A 17 -19.38 5.88 -12.05
CA TRP A 17 -20.50 4.94 -11.84
C TRP A 17 -21.45 4.92 -13.03
N LEU A 18 -21.90 6.08 -13.50
CA LEU A 18 -22.75 6.17 -14.69
C LEU A 18 -22.06 5.58 -15.93
N ALA A 19 -20.78 5.94 -16.17
CA ALA A 19 -20.01 5.38 -17.28
C ALA A 19 -19.92 3.85 -17.18
N SER A 20 -19.75 3.30 -15.99
CA SER A 20 -19.70 1.84 -15.79
C SER A 20 -21.00 1.13 -16.13
N LEU A 21 -22.16 1.77 -15.89
CA LEU A 21 -23.47 1.21 -16.23
C LEU A 21 -23.66 1.10 -17.76
N PHE A 22 -23.08 2.02 -18.52
CA PHE A 22 -23.22 2.05 -19.99
C PHE A 22 -22.11 1.27 -20.71
N LEU A 23 -20.88 1.26 -20.17
CA LEU A 23 -19.71 0.69 -20.84
C LEU A 23 -19.42 -0.75 -20.45
N LEU A 24 -19.83 -1.20 -19.24
CA LEU A 24 -19.63 -2.57 -18.81
C LEU A 24 -20.70 -3.48 -19.40
N GLY A 25 -20.27 -4.45 -20.20
CA GLY A 25 -21.16 -5.50 -20.72
C GLY A 25 -21.74 -6.35 -19.60
N GLN A 26 -22.93 -6.92 -19.83
CA GLN A 26 -23.69 -7.66 -18.81
C GLN A 26 -23.02 -8.95 -18.31
N ASP A 27 -22.04 -9.49 -19.02
CA ASP A 27 -21.30 -10.72 -18.66
C ASP A 27 -19.85 -10.42 -18.29
N LEU A 28 -19.63 -10.05 -17.02
CA LEU A 28 -18.30 -9.91 -16.40
C LEU A 28 -17.72 -11.25 -15.89
N GLY A 29 -18.26 -12.37 -16.35
CA GLY A 29 -17.86 -13.70 -15.93
C GLY A 29 -18.50 -14.12 -14.61
N LYS A 30 -19.59 -14.91 -14.69
CA LYS A 30 -20.21 -15.51 -13.50
C LYS A 30 -19.37 -16.70 -13.04
N SER A 31 -18.90 -16.69 -11.80
CA SER A 31 -18.36 -17.90 -11.17
C SER A 31 -19.42 -19.00 -11.18
N LYS A 32 -19.05 -20.19 -11.67
CA LYS A 32 -19.97 -21.36 -11.69
C LYS A 32 -20.31 -21.88 -10.29
N ALA A 33 -19.50 -21.59 -9.29
CA ALA A 33 -19.70 -21.99 -7.91
C ALA A 33 -19.82 -20.76 -7.00
N LYS A 34 -20.82 -20.74 -6.11
CA LYS A 34 -20.89 -19.72 -5.05
C LYS A 34 -19.86 -20.08 -3.97
N PRO A 35 -18.87 -19.21 -3.67
CA PRO A 35 -17.91 -19.50 -2.61
C PRO A 35 -18.64 -19.60 -1.27
N LYS A 36 -18.35 -20.65 -0.50
CA LYS A 36 -18.84 -20.81 0.87
C LYS A 36 -17.95 -20.02 1.81
N PHE A 37 -18.48 -19.47 2.91
CA PHE A 37 -17.69 -18.80 3.93
C PHE A 37 -16.58 -19.68 4.52
N SER A 38 -16.76 -21.02 4.52
CA SER A 38 -15.72 -21.97 4.90
C SER A 38 -14.52 -22.04 3.95
N GLU A 39 -14.62 -21.46 2.76
CA GLU A 39 -13.58 -21.43 1.73
C GLU A 39 -12.88 -20.06 1.66
N ILE A 40 -12.94 -19.24 2.72
CA ILE A 40 -12.32 -17.91 2.77
C ILE A 40 -10.79 -18.02 2.62
N LEU A 41 -10.16 -19.06 3.19
CA LEU A 41 -8.74 -19.33 3.00
C LEU A 41 -8.51 -20.02 1.66
N SER A 42 -7.49 -19.57 0.92
CA SER A 42 -7.08 -20.29 -0.29
C SER A 42 -6.65 -21.72 0.04
N LYS A 43 -6.95 -22.66 -0.85
CA LYS A 43 -6.45 -24.05 -0.76
C LYS A 43 -4.94 -24.13 -0.98
N SER A 44 -4.33 -23.08 -1.55
CA SER A 44 -2.89 -23.01 -1.82
C SER A 44 -2.16 -22.38 -0.64
N ARG A 45 -1.21 -23.13 -0.05
CA ARG A 45 -0.31 -22.62 1.00
C ARG A 45 0.49 -21.41 0.51
N ALA A 46 0.92 -21.41 -0.75
CA ALA A 46 1.70 -20.31 -1.32
C ALA A 46 0.89 -19.00 -1.35
N ILE A 47 -0.40 -19.07 -1.73
CA ILE A 47 -1.30 -17.92 -1.74
C ILE A 47 -1.59 -17.43 -0.33
N ASN A 48 -1.83 -18.32 0.63
CA ASN A 48 -2.05 -17.94 2.03
C ASN A 48 -0.84 -17.22 2.62
N VAL A 49 0.38 -17.72 2.38
CA VAL A 49 1.63 -17.08 2.83
C VAL A 49 1.82 -15.72 2.14
N LEU A 50 1.58 -15.64 0.84
CA LEU A 50 1.70 -14.37 0.09
C LEU A 50 0.66 -13.34 0.57
N SER A 51 -0.56 -13.78 0.87
CA SER A 51 -1.63 -12.92 1.38
C SER A 51 -1.30 -12.39 2.79
N ALA A 52 -0.75 -13.24 3.66
CA ALA A 52 -0.25 -12.82 4.97
C ALA A 52 0.91 -11.82 4.82
N ALA A 53 1.89 -12.11 3.95
CA ALA A 53 2.99 -11.19 3.67
C ALA A 53 2.48 -9.84 3.15
N ARG A 54 1.45 -9.83 2.29
CA ARG A 54 0.81 -8.60 1.80
C ARG A 54 0.13 -7.82 2.90
N MET A 55 -0.58 -8.52 3.80
CA MET A 55 -1.22 -7.90 4.96
C MET A 55 -0.21 -7.15 5.82
N PHE A 56 0.91 -7.81 6.17
CA PHE A 56 1.97 -7.19 6.97
C PHE A 56 2.70 -6.08 6.23
N LEU A 57 3.01 -6.25 4.94
CA LEU A 57 3.69 -5.24 4.14
C LEU A 57 2.92 -3.91 4.11
N PHE A 58 1.62 -3.97 3.87
CA PHE A 58 0.77 -2.77 3.82
C PHE A 58 0.38 -2.28 5.21
N GLY A 59 0.18 -3.17 6.16
CA GLY A 59 -0.08 -2.81 7.55
C GLY A 59 1.11 -2.05 8.15
N ALA A 60 2.32 -2.57 8.03
CA ALA A 60 3.53 -1.92 8.53
C ALA A 60 3.74 -0.52 7.90
N ARG A 61 3.50 -0.37 6.59
CA ARG A 61 3.53 0.95 5.97
C ARG A 61 2.49 1.88 6.59
N ASP A 62 1.25 1.43 6.72
CA ASP A 62 0.14 2.29 7.11
C ASP A 62 0.20 2.70 8.59
N VAL A 63 0.98 1.98 9.45
CA VAL A 63 1.25 2.38 10.83
C VAL A 63 1.89 3.77 10.93
N TRP A 64 2.76 4.14 10.03
CA TRP A 64 3.41 5.45 10.08
C TRP A 64 2.97 6.40 8.95
N PHE A 65 2.48 5.87 7.82
CA PHE A 65 2.25 6.64 6.60
C PHE A 65 0.90 7.37 6.57
N VAL A 66 -0.20 6.76 7.06
CA VAL A 66 -1.56 7.24 6.78
C VAL A 66 -1.99 8.38 7.69
N VAL A 67 -1.69 8.29 8.99
CA VAL A 67 -2.09 9.30 9.99
C VAL A 67 -0.86 9.99 10.57
N ALA A 68 0.11 9.21 11.06
CA ALA A 68 1.28 9.74 11.75
C ALA A 68 2.08 10.71 10.89
N LEU A 69 2.42 10.33 9.66
CA LEU A 69 3.26 11.13 8.78
C LEU A 69 2.62 12.48 8.39
N PRO A 70 1.37 12.57 7.89
CA PRO A 70 0.74 13.84 7.61
C PRO A 70 0.64 14.77 8.84
N VAL A 71 0.32 14.22 10.01
CA VAL A 71 0.27 14.98 11.25
C VAL A 71 1.66 15.48 11.64
N TYR A 72 2.69 14.65 11.54
CA TYR A 72 4.07 15.02 11.80
C TYR A 72 4.55 16.14 10.87
N MET A 73 4.26 16.06 9.56
CA MET A 73 4.58 17.11 8.60
C MET A 73 3.92 18.44 8.95
N ALA A 74 2.65 18.41 9.36
CA ALA A 74 1.94 19.61 9.75
C ALA A 74 2.45 20.22 11.07
N THR A 75 2.74 19.38 12.08
CA THR A 75 3.08 19.85 13.42
C THR A 75 4.57 20.14 13.60
N VAL A 76 5.44 19.33 13.02
CA VAL A 76 6.91 19.44 13.20
C VAL A 76 7.56 20.25 12.09
N PHE A 77 7.15 20.05 10.81
CA PHE A 77 7.67 20.86 9.71
C PHE A 77 6.94 22.20 9.54
N GLY A 78 5.77 22.35 10.19
CA GLY A 78 4.93 23.53 10.01
C GLY A 78 4.28 23.64 8.64
N TRP A 79 4.17 22.53 7.91
CA TRP A 79 3.56 22.51 6.59
C TRP A 79 2.06 22.74 6.65
N ASP A 80 1.55 23.55 5.75
CA ASP A 80 0.12 23.75 5.58
C ASP A 80 -0.56 22.56 4.87
N HIS A 81 -1.88 22.56 4.81
CA HIS A 81 -2.65 21.48 4.19
C HIS A 81 -2.33 21.28 2.69
N TRP A 82 -1.97 22.35 1.98
CA TRP A 82 -1.61 22.27 0.57
C TRP A 82 -0.26 21.64 0.37
N GLN A 83 0.71 21.96 1.23
CA GLN A 83 2.06 21.39 1.21
C GLN A 83 2.03 19.90 1.55
N VAL A 84 1.34 19.52 2.62
CA VAL A 84 1.18 18.10 3.01
C VAL A 84 0.43 17.34 1.92
N GLY A 85 -0.72 17.83 1.49
CA GLY A 85 -1.54 17.17 0.47
C GLY A 85 -0.84 17.08 -0.89
N GLY A 86 -0.21 18.16 -1.32
CA GLY A 86 0.55 18.21 -2.57
C GLY A 86 1.75 17.25 -2.58
N PHE A 87 2.50 17.20 -1.48
CA PHE A 87 3.62 16.27 -1.33
C PHE A 87 3.15 14.81 -1.36
N MET A 88 2.12 14.47 -0.56
CA MET A 88 1.58 13.12 -0.51
C MET A 88 0.99 12.67 -1.86
N ALA A 89 0.29 13.57 -2.56
CA ALA A 89 -0.23 13.29 -3.90
C ALA A 89 0.91 13.04 -4.90
N SER A 90 1.92 13.90 -4.90
CA SER A 90 3.11 13.75 -5.76
C SER A 90 3.86 12.46 -5.48
N TRP A 91 3.99 12.09 -4.20
CA TRP A 91 4.61 10.85 -3.79
C TRP A 91 3.83 9.62 -4.31
N ILE A 92 2.49 9.64 -4.22
CA ILE A 92 1.64 8.54 -4.73
C ILE A 92 1.76 8.42 -6.26
N ILE A 93 1.80 9.55 -6.98
CA ILE A 93 1.99 9.57 -8.43
C ILE A 93 3.37 9.00 -8.79
N GLY A 94 4.43 9.46 -8.12
CA GLY A 94 5.79 8.96 -8.30
C GLY A 94 5.91 7.46 -7.99
N TYR A 95 5.30 7.00 -6.89
CA TYR A 95 5.19 5.60 -6.53
C TYR A 95 4.53 4.78 -7.67
N GLY A 96 3.40 5.25 -8.21
CA GLY A 96 2.72 4.59 -9.32
C GLY A 96 3.61 4.49 -10.56
N PHE A 97 4.35 5.56 -10.89
CA PHE A 97 5.29 5.56 -11.99
C PHE A 97 6.42 4.53 -11.81
N VAL A 98 7.05 4.51 -10.63
CA VAL A 98 8.08 3.51 -10.31
C VAL A 98 7.52 2.09 -10.38
N GLN A 99 6.28 1.88 -9.90
CA GLN A 99 5.63 0.57 -9.94
C GLN A 99 5.47 0.04 -11.38
N THR A 100 5.21 0.91 -12.36
CA THR A 100 5.14 0.50 -13.78
C THR A 100 6.49 0.08 -14.34
N LEU A 101 7.58 0.64 -13.82
CA LEU A 101 8.95 0.32 -14.24
C LEU A 101 9.55 -0.87 -13.46
N ALA A 102 9.00 -1.22 -12.31
CA ALA A 102 9.52 -2.25 -11.42
C ALA A 102 9.77 -3.61 -12.11
N PRO A 103 8.90 -4.12 -13.01
CA PRO A 103 9.17 -5.37 -13.72
C PRO A 103 10.45 -5.35 -14.58
N ARG A 104 10.84 -4.15 -15.10
CA ARG A 104 12.09 -3.99 -15.86
C ARG A 104 13.32 -4.02 -14.97
N ILE A 105 13.18 -3.52 -13.72
CA ILE A 105 14.27 -3.46 -12.73
C ILE A 105 14.52 -4.84 -12.13
N THR A 106 13.46 -5.57 -11.79
CA THR A 106 13.57 -6.85 -11.08
C THR A 106 13.80 -8.05 -12.01
N GLY A 107 13.45 -7.93 -13.29
CA GLY A 107 13.48 -9.05 -14.23
C GLY A 107 12.51 -10.18 -13.83
N HIS A 108 12.28 -11.13 -14.72
CA HIS A 108 11.40 -12.27 -14.46
C HIS A 108 12.07 -13.36 -13.59
N ALA A 109 13.36 -13.23 -13.29
CA ALA A 109 14.18 -14.29 -12.70
C ALA A 109 14.11 -14.39 -11.17
N ASN A 110 13.55 -13.41 -10.48
CA ASN A 110 13.74 -13.31 -9.02
C ASN A 110 12.57 -13.83 -8.17
N GLY A 111 11.55 -14.40 -8.71
CA GLY A 111 10.47 -15.11 -8.01
C GLY A 111 10.36 -14.85 -6.50
N LYS A 112 10.29 -15.93 -5.74
CA LYS A 112 10.16 -15.90 -4.27
C LYS A 112 11.38 -15.31 -3.56
N SER A 113 12.59 -15.64 -3.99
CA SER A 113 13.84 -15.15 -3.35
C SER A 113 14.01 -13.65 -3.52
N GLY A 114 13.66 -13.13 -4.70
CA GLY A 114 13.67 -11.68 -4.93
C GLY A 114 12.69 -10.93 -4.02
N ALA A 115 11.48 -11.45 -3.83
CA ALA A 115 10.50 -10.82 -2.94
C ALA A 115 11.01 -10.73 -1.49
N VAL A 116 11.67 -11.77 -0.97
CA VAL A 116 12.25 -11.76 0.38
C VAL A 116 13.39 -10.74 0.48
N LEU A 117 14.29 -10.71 -0.49
CA LEU A 117 15.40 -9.75 -0.51
C LEU A 117 14.89 -8.30 -0.53
N TRP A 118 13.98 -7.98 -1.45
CA TRP A 118 13.43 -6.63 -1.55
C TRP A 118 12.63 -6.22 -0.32
N ALA A 119 11.94 -7.17 0.35
CA ALA A 119 11.28 -6.90 1.63
C ALA A 119 12.28 -6.61 2.75
N ALA A 120 13.40 -7.35 2.82
CA ALA A 120 14.47 -7.09 3.78
C ALA A 120 15.11 -5.72 3.57
N VAL A 121 15.43 -5.36 2.33
CA VAL A 121 15.98 -4.03 1.98
C VAL A 121 14.97 -2.92 2.33
N LEU A 122 13.68 -3.14 2.05
CA LEU A 122 12.62 -2.19 2.41
C LEU A 122 12.55 -1.94 3.91
N ALA A 123 12.68 -2.97 4.74
CA ALA A 123 12.61 -2.87 6.20
C ALA A 123 13.74 -2.01 6.80
N LEU A 124 14.88 -1.89 6.11
CA LEU A 124 15.99 -1.04 6.56
C LEU A 124 15.67 0.46 6.45
N VAL A 125 14.74 0.86 5.58
CA VAL A 125 14.47 2.29 5.35
C VAL A 125 13.74 2.93 6.53
N PRO A 126 12.61 2.40 7.04
CA PRO A 126 11.99 2.94 8.25
C PRO A 126 12.95 2.93 9.44
N ALA A 127 13.73 1.85 9.61
CA ALA A 127 14.75 1.79 10.67
C ALA A 127 15.82 2.89 10.52
N ALA A 128 16.25 3.20 9.30
CA ALA A 128 17.19 4.29 9.05
C ALA A 128 16.56 5.67 9.30
N ILE A 129 15.28 5.87 8.95
CA ILE A 129 14.56 7.10 9.25
C ILE A 129 14.45 7.28 10.77
N ALA A 130 14.01 6.25 11.50
CA ALA A 130 13.92 6.29 12.96
C ALA A 130 15.28 6.57 13.60
N GLY A 131 16.32 5.87 13.16
CA GLY A 131 17.69 6.10 13.65
C GLY A 131 18.20 7.51 13.39
N GLY A 132 17.92 8.09 12.22
CA GLY A 132 18.29 9.47 11.89
C GLY A 132 17.56 10.49 12.76
N LEU A 133 16.27 10.29 13.02
CA LEU A 133 15.47 11.14 13.91
C LEU A 133 15.99 11.05 15.36
N MET A 134 16.25 9.85 15.87
CA MET A 134 16.80 9.63 17.20
C MET A 134 18.21 10.20 17.36
N ALA A 135 19.00 10.25 16.29
CA ALA A 135 20.33 10.87 16.26
C ALA A 135 20.26 12.41 16.19
N GLY A 136 19.08 13.01 16.13
CA GLY A 136 18.89 14.46 16.06
C GLY A 136 19.21 15.08 14.70
N TRP A 137 19.22 14.31 13.62
CA TRP A 137 19.42 14.84 12.28
C TRP A 137 18.20 15.70 11.84
N PRO A 138 18.40 16.62 10.87
CA PRO A 138 17.30 17.48 10.42
C PRO A 138 16.08 16.66 9.96
N ALA A 139 15.01 16.70 10.74
CA ALA A 139 13.85 15.83 10.60
C ALA A 139 13.24 15.89 9.18
N GLN A 140 13.13 17.08 8.60
CA GLN A 140 12.58 17.23 7.25
C GLN A 140 13.42 16.52 6.20
N MET A 141 14.76 16.59 6.29
CA MET A 141 15.66 15.91 5.33
C MET A 141 15.57 14.39 5.49
N VAL A 142 15.59 13.91 6.73
CA VAL A 142 15.53 12.47 7.05
C VAL A 142 14.21 11.86 6.58
N VAL A 143 13.09 12.48 6.93
CA VAL A 143 11.77 11.95 6.60
C VAL A 143 11.48 12.06 5.10
N VAL A 144 11.71 13.23 4.49
CA VAL A 144 11.44 13.41 3.05
C VAL A 144 12.36 12.53 2.20
N GLY A 145 13.67 12.54 2.47
CA GLY A 145 14.63 11.71 1.75
C GLY A 145 14.37 10.22 1.94
N GLY A 146 14.12 9.80 3.19
CA GLY A 146 13.76 8.41 3.51
C GLY A 146 12.45 7.98 2.84
N LEU A 147 11.46 8.85 2.81
CA LEU A 147 10.17 8.57 2.17
C LEU A 147 10.29 8.40 0.65
N LEU A 148 11.13 9.19 -0.02
CA LEU A 148 11.39 9.02 -1.44
C LEU A 148 12.03 7.66 -1.73
N LEU A 149 13.06 7.28 -0.96
CA LEU A 149 13.69 5.97 -1.07
C LEU A 149 12.71 4.84 -0.75
N PHE A 150 11.94 4.99 0.33
CA PHE A 150 10.89 4.04 0.70
C PHE A 150 9.88 3.85 -0.44
N GLY A 151 9.46 4.93 -1.09
CA GLY A 151 8.52 4.88 -2.21
C GLY A 151 9.01 4.00 -3.36
N VAL A 152 10.28 4.13 -3.73
CA VAL A 152 10.89 3.30 -4.78
C VAL A 152 10.91 1.83 -4.38
N LEU A 153 11.42 1.52 -3.20
CA LEU A 153 11.54 0.13 -2.73
C LEU A 153 10.17 -0.51 -2.47
N PHE A 154 9.22 0.27 -1.95
CA PHE A 154 7.86 -0.20 -1.73
C PHE A 154 7.12 -0.47 -3.05
N ALA A 155 7.33 0.37 -4.08
CA ALA A 155 6.78 0.15 -5.42
C ALA A 155 7.28 -1.16 -6.03
N ILE A 156 8.58 -1.46 -5.90
CA ILE A 156 9.18 -2.72 -6.34
C ILE A 156 8.55 -3.91 -5.61
N ASN A 157 8.48 -3.86 -4.27
CA ASN A 157 7.85 -4.92 -3.47
C ASN A 157 6.38 -5.13 -3.86
N SER A 158 5.61 -4.05 -4.00
CA SER A 158 4.21 -4.13 -4.41
C SER A 158 4.02 -4.76 -5.78
N SER A 159 4.89 -4.43 -6.73
CA SER A 159 4.88 -5.01 -8.08
C SER A 159 5.20 -6.51 -8.04
N LEU A 160 6.24 -6.92 -7.30
CA LEU A 160 6.60 -8.32 -7.12
C LEU A 160 5.46 -9.14 -6.51
N HIS A 161 4.82 -8.63 -5.47
CA HIS A 161 3.66 -9.27 -4.85
C HIS A 161 2.49 -9.42 -5.83
N SER A 162 2.24 -8.40 -6.66
CA SER A 162 1.18 -8.44 -7.68
C SER A 162 1.49 -9.45 -8.80
N TYR A 163 2.75 -9.61 -9.16
CA TYR A 163 3.19 -10.65 -10.09
C TYR A 163 3.01 -12.05 -9.48
N LEU A 164 3.45 -12.25 -8.23
CA LEU A 164 3.41 -13.54 -7.56
C LEU A 164 1.98 -14.06 -7.36
N ILE A 165 1.00 -13.19 -6.99
CA ILE A 165 -0.38 -13.65 -6.83
C ILE A 165 -0.95 -14.16 -8.16
N VAL A 166 -0.70 -13.48 -9.26
CA VAL A 166 -1.17 -13.93 -10.58
C VAL A 166 -0.47 -15.22 -11.00
N SER A 167 0.84 -15.37 -10.70
CA SER A 167 1.60 -16.57 -11.04
C SER A 167 1.23 -17.80 -10.21
N TYR A 168 0.76 -17.61 -8.97
CA TYR A 168 0.36 -18.72 -8.08
C TYR A 168 -1.11 -19.09 -8.21
N ALA A 169 -1.95 -18.18 -8.68
CA ALA A 169 -3.36 -18.45 -8.90
C ALA A 169 -3.53 -19.44 -10.07
N ARG A 170 -4.35 -20.48 -9.87
CA ARG A 170 -4.52 -21.56 -10.84
C ARG A 170 -5.95 -21.60 -11.37
N GLY A 171 -6.07 -21.63 -12.72
CA GLY A 171 -7.27 -22.02 -13.46
C GLY A 171 -8.62 -21.54 -12.87
N ASP A 172 -9.42 -22.45 -12.38
CA ASP A 172 -10.81 -22.18 -11.99
C ASP A 172 -10.98 -21.35 -10.67
N GLY A 173 -9.89 -21.07 -9.94
CA GLY A 173 -9.92 -20.37 -8.65
C GLY A 173 -9.29 -18.98 -8.64
N VAL A 174 -8.79 -18.47 -9.76
CA VAL A 174 -8.04 -17.20 -9.83
C VAL A 174 -8.75 -16.04 -9.16
N SER A 175 -10.05 -15.87 -9.42
CA SER A 175 -10.83 -14.76 -8.87
C SER A 175 -10.95 -14.84 -7.35
N LEU A 176 -11.10 -16.03 -6.78
CA LEU A 176 -11.19 -16.24 -5.33
C LEU A 176 -9.84 -16.00 -4.65
N ASP A 177 -8.76 -16.52 -5.22
CA ASP A 177 -7.40 -16.37 -4.69
C ASP A 177 -6.95 -14.90 -4.69
N VAL A 178 -7.22 -14.19 -5.79
CA VAL A 178 -6.96 -12.75 -5.91
C VAL A 178 -7.84 -11.96 -4.95
N GLY A 179 -9.12 -12.32 -4.81
CA GLY A 179 -10.03 -11.71 -3.85
C GLY A 179 -9.55 -11.86 -2.41
N PHE A 180 -9.12 -13.05 -2.01
CA PHE A 180 -8.55 -13.32 -0.68
C PHE A 180 -7.28 -12.49 -0.43
N TYR A 181 -6.40 -12.41 -1.42
CA TYR A 181 -5.19 -11.60 -1.34
C TYR A 181 -5.49 -10.11 -1.11
N TYR A 182 -6.45 -9.54 -1.84
CA TYR A 182 -6.84 -8.14 -1.64
C TYR A 182 -7.61 -7.90 -0.35
N MET A 183 -8.40 -8.86 0.11
CA MET A 183 -9.05 -8.81 1.44
C MET A 183 -7.99 -8.75 2.55
N SER A 184 -6.95 -9.58 2.48
CA SER A 184 -5.83 -9.56 3.42
C SER A 184 -5.09 -8.22 3.40
N ASN A 185 -4.88 -7.64 2.21
CA ASN A 185 -4.33 -6.30 2.06
C ASN A 185 -5.18 -5.23 2.76
N ALA A 186 -6.50 -5.26 2.57
CA ALA A 186 -7.42 -4.33 3.20
C ALA A 186 -7.43 -4.47 4.74
N ALA A 187 -7.39 -5.70 5.25
CA ALA A 187 -7.29 -5.97 6.69
C ALA A 187 -6.00 -5.41 7.29
N GLY A 188 -4.85 -5.61 6.61
CA GLY A 188 -3.57 -5.04 7.03
C GLY A 188 -3.60 -3.52 7.08
N ARG A 189 -4.15 -2.89 6.06
CA ARG A 189 -4.30 -1.44 6.00
C ARG A 189 -5.20 -0.88 7.10
N LEU A 190 -6.33 -1.54 7.38
CA LEU A 190 -7.21 -1.16 8.48
C LEU A 190 -6.47 -1.19 9.82
N LEU A 191 -5.79 -2.30 10.12
CA LEU A 191 -5.02 -2.44 11.35
C LEU A 191 -3.89 -1.41 11.43
N GLY A 192 -3.14 -1.21 10.36
CA GLY A 192 -2.07 -0.22 10.27
C GLY A 192 -2.58 1.20 10.50
N THR A 193 -3.72 1.57 9.92
CA THR A 193 -4.32 2.90 10.10
C THR A 193 -4.75 3.13 11.56
N ILE A 194 -5.37 2.14 12.20
CA ILE A 194 -5.76 2.23 13.63
C ILE A 194 -4.51 2.39 14.49
N LEU A 195 -3.51 1.53 14.28
CA LEU A 195 -2.25 1.60 15.02
C LEU A 195 -1.52 2.93 14.78
N SER A 196 -1.58 3.49 13.57
CA SER A 196 -0.99 4.78 13.24
C SER A 196 -1.42 5.88 14.19
N GLY A 197 -2.74 6.03 14.39
CA GLY A 197 -3.26 7.03 15.32
C GLY A 197 -2.87 6.76 16.77
N CYS A 198 -3.05 5.52 17.22
CA CYS A 198 -2.80 5.14 18.61
C CYS A 198 -1.31 5.25 19.00
N VAL A 199 -0.42 4.72 18.18
CA VAL A 199 1.02 4.69 18.47
C VAL A 199 1.62 6.09 18.34
N TYR A 200 1.25 6.83 17.29
CA TYR A 200 1.73 8.20 17.11
C TYR A 200 1.33 9.12 18.26
N GLN A 201 0.08 9.03 18.72
CA GLN A 201 -0.41 9.84 19.82
C GLN A 201 0.31 9.54 21.15
N ALA A 202 0.69 8.28 21.38
CA ALA A 202 1.33 7.85 22.62
C ALA A 202 2.87 8.03 22.61
N TYR A 203 3.52 7.82 21.47
CA TYR A 203 4.98 7.65 21.41
C TYR A 203 5.67 8.40 20.26
N GLY A 204 4.93 9.12 19.40
CA GLY A 204 5.51 9.85 18.27
C GLY A 204 5.76 9.01 17.02
N LEU A 205 6.40 9.67 16.01
CA LEU A 205 6.64 9.06 14.70
C LEU A 205 7.69 7.94 14.76
N GLU A 206 8.72 8.10 15.57
CA GLU A 206 9.82 7.15 15.72
C GLU A 206 9.33 5.76 16.18
N ALA A 207 8.29 5.72 16.99
CA ALA A 207 7.68 4.48 17.46
C ALA A 207 6.75 3.83 16.41
N CYS A 208 6.30 4.59 15.41
CA CYS A 208 5.52 4.07 14.29
C CYS A 208 6.37 3.44 13.19
N LEU A 209 7.64 3.87 13.08
CA LEU A 209 8.62 3.41 12.08
C LEU A 209 9.26 2.07 12.46
#